data_d2add25dc236743f60486ce58c1dea52
#
_entry.id   d2add25dc236743f60486ce58c1dea52
#
_cell.length_a   1.000
_cell.length_b   1.000
_cell.length_c   1.000
_cell.angle_alpha   90.00
_cell.angle_beta   90.00
_cell.angle_gamma   90.00
#
_symmetry.space_group_name_H-M   'P 1'
#
loop_
_entity.id
_entity.type
_entity.pdbx_description
1 polymer ?
#
loop_
_entity_poly.entity_id
_entity_poly.type
_entity_poly.pdbx_seq_one_letter_code
_entity_poly.pdbx_strand_id
1 'polypeptide(L)'
;MKTFNLPSKIPSHIKGFIFDIDSTLYTSPKYAFEQVDCQVREFAKLRGISADEARKMVADYRKKFAEEHNGSKVSLGNTLLNFGIPIEQSIEWRKTLLSPQKFLDKDNKLIAELKTLSLKYKLICVTNNPVLPARKTLEALGVSEFFENIVGLDTCKKSKPAKEPFIYALKLLHLHPEECIAVGDRFDLDIALPLDMGMAGILVNGVEEVYQISKLCDII
;
A
#
# COMPACT_ATOMS: atom_id res chain seq x y z
N MET A 1 -4.60 -9.20 -13.76
CA MET A 1 -4.83 -9.86 -12.46
C MET A 1 -4.28 -11.28 -12.48
N LYS A 2 -3.47 -11.66 -11.50
CA LYS A 2 -2.92 -13.02 -11.34
C LYS A 2 -3.24 -13.53 -9.93
N THR A 3 -3.74 -14.76 -9.84
CA THR A 3 -4.12 -15.40 -8.57
C THR A 3 -3.09 -16.44 -8.13
N PHE A 4 -2.94 -16.62 -6.81
CA PHE A 4 -2.03 -17.59 -6.18
C PHE A 4 -2.78 -18.32 -5.08
N ASN A 5 -2.63 -19.61 -4.98
CA ASN A 5 -3.33 -20.48 -4.02
C ASN A 5 -4.87 -20.31 -4.05
N LEU A 6 -5.40 -19.90 -5.21
CA LEU A 6 -6.83 -19.76 -5.46
C LEU A 6 -7.25 -20.60 -6.66
N PRO A 7 -8.33 -21.40 -6.54
CA PRO A 7 -9.01 -21.98 -7.70
C PRO A 7 -9.72 -20.87 -8.51
N SER A 8 -10.43 -21.27 -9.58
CA SER A 8 -11.17 -20.33 -10.45
C SER A 8 -12.23 -19.50 -9.70
N LYS A 9 -12.69 -19.97 -8.55
CA LYS A 9 -13.61 -19.28 -7.65
C LYS A 9 -13.01 -19.21 -6.24
N ILE A 10 -13.38 -18.17 -5.50
CA ILE A 10 -12.94 -18.00 -4.11
C ILE A 10 -13.64 -19.04 -3.22
N PRO A 11 -12.86 -19.87 -2.51
CA PRO A 11 -13.42 -20.91 -1.65
C PRO A 11 -14.25 -20.35 -0.50
N SER A 12 -15.23 -21.13 -0.03
CA SER A 12 -16.15 -20.72 1.04
C SER A 12 -15.49 -20.48 2.40
N HIS A 13 -14.30 -21.04 2.65
CA HIS A 13 -13.55 -20.82 3.90
C HIS A 13 -12.88 -19.43 3.94
N ILE A 14 -12.74 -18.73 2.82
CA ILE A 14 -12.23 -17.36 2.79
C ILE A 14 -13.27 -16.43 3.40
N LYS A 15 -12.80 -15.57 4.32
CA LYS A 15 -13.63 -14.64 5.11
C LYS A 15 -13.14 -13.20 5.07
N GLY A 16 -11.91 -12.94 4.57
CA GLY A 16 -11.36 -11.60 4.57
C GLY A 16 -10.40 -11.30 3.45
N PHE A 17 -10.28 -10.00 3.16
CA PHE A 17 -9.30 -9.45 2.24
C PHE A 17 -8.39 -8.45 2.94
N ILE A 18 -7.10 -8.54 2.64
CA ILE A 18 -6.07 -7.60 3.07
C ILE A 18 -5.58 -6.87 1.83
N PHE A 19 -5.99 -5.61 1.67
CA PHE A 19 -5.63 -4.78 0.52
C PHE A 19 -4.41 -3.91 0.80
N ASP A 20 -3.49 -3.85 -0.16
CA ASP A 20 -2.64 -2.68 -0.30
C ASP A 20 -3.46 -1.48 -0.83
N ILE A 21 -2.94 -0.27 -0.71
CA ILE A 21 -3.63 0.96 -1.14
C ILE A 21 -2.98 1.55 -2.39
N ASP A 22 -1.68 1.79 -2.34
CA ASP A 22 -0.97 2.58 -3.35
C ASP A 22 -0.74 1.77 -4.63
N SER A 23 -1.21 2.29 -5.77
CA SER A 23 -1.22 1.57 -7.06
C SER A 23 -2.07 0.29 -7.09
N THR A 24 -2.80 0.01 -6.01
CA THR A 24 -3.76 -1.10 -5.90
C THR A 24 -5.19 -0.58 -5.95
N LEU A 25 -5.60 0.24 -4.98
CA LEU A 25 -6.97 0.80 -4.92
C LEU A 25 -7.14 2.06 -5.78
N TYR A 26 -6.09 2.56 -6.37
CA TYR A 26 -6.10 3.63 -7.36
C TYR A 26 -4.89 3.51 -8.29
N THR A 27 -4.97 4.10 -9.48
CA THR A 27 -3.86 4.23 -10.42
C THR A 27 -3.65 5.69 -10.76
N SER A 28 -2.71 6.35 -10.09
CA SER A 28 -2.37 7.76 -10.31
C SER A 28 -0.86 7.99 -10.29
N PRO A 29 -0.19 8.03 -11.46
CA PRO A 29 1.25 8.33 -11.51
C PRO A 29 1.61 9.68 -10.90
N LYS A 30 0.71 10.67 -11.00
CA LYS A 30 0.91 12.00 -10.42
C LYS A 30 0.93 11.95 -8.90
N TYR A 31 0.02 11.18 -8.28
CA TYR A 31 0.01 11.04 -6.83
C TYR A 31 1.17 10.18 -6.33
N ALA A 32 1.50 9.10 -7.04
CA ALA A 32 2.68 8.29 -6.72
C ALA A 32 3.97 9.12 -6.75
N PHE A 33 4.12 10.03 -7.74
CA PHE A 33 5.24 10.97 -7.79
C PHE A 33 5.21 11.93 -6.58
N GLU A 34 4.06 12.55 -6.28
CA GLU A 34 3.94 13.51 -5.17
C GLU A 34 4.24 12.89 -3.80
N GLN A 35 3.88 11.63 -3.56
CA GLN A 35 4.20 10.93 -2.32
C GLN A 35 5.71 10.85 -2.04
N VAL A 36 6.52 10.81 -3.08
CA VAL A 36 7.98 10.83 -2.99
C VAL A 36 8.48 12.28 -2.98
N ASP A 37 8.03 13.07 -3.94
CA ASP A 37 8.59 14.39 -4.25
C ASP A 37 8.34 15.43 -3.16
N CYS A 38 7.20 15.38 -2.45
CA CYS A 38 6.94 16.27 -1.33
C CYS A 38 8.03 16.16 -0.24
N GLN A 39 8.50 14.95 0.05
CA GLN A 39 9.55 14.71 1.03
C GLN A 39 10.92 15.15 0.52
N VAL A 40 11.19 14.97 -0.78
CA VAL A 40 12.43 15.43 -1.42
C VAL A 40 12.51 16.96 -1.42
N ARG A 41 11.38 17.65 -1.63
CA ARG A 41 11.31 19.12 -1.54
C ARG A 41 11.57 19.62 -0.11
N GLU A 42 11.05 18.94 0.93
CA GLU A 42 11.35 19.30 2.33
C GLU A 42 12.82 19.03 2.68
N PHE A 43 13.38 17.93 2.20
CA PHE A 43 14.81 17.65 2.33
C PHE A 43 15.64 18.76 1.67
N ALA A 44 15.27 19.20 0.48
CA ALA A 44 15.94 20.32 -0.22
C ALA A 44 15.95 21.59 0.61
N LYS A 45 14.79 21.98 1.19
CA LYS A 45 14.65 23.15 2.06
C LYS A 45 15.58 23.07 3.28
N LEU A 46 15.61 21.92 3.96
CA LEU A 46 16.48 21.72 5.12
C LEU A 46 17.97 21.81 4.78
N ARG A 47 18.35 21.43 3.55
CA ARG A 47 19.73 21.49 3.08
C ARG A 47 20.12 22.83 2.46
N GLY A 48 19.16 23.72 2.21
CA GLY A 48 19.41 24.97 1.51
C GLY A 48 19.81 24.79 0.03
N ILE A 49 19.33 23.70 -0.61
CA ILE A 49 19.60 23.35 -2.02
C ILE A 49 18.32 23.41 -2.85
N SER A 50 18.47 23.39 -4.17
CA SER A 50 17.31 23.30 -5.06
C SER A 50 16.62 21.92 -4.98
N ALA A 51 15.33 21.88 -5.34
CA ALA A 51 14.59 20.62 -5.41
C ALA A 51 15.20 19.65 -6.44
N ASP A 52 15.74 20.17 -7.54
CA ASP A 52 16.37 19.35 -8.59
C ASP A 52 17.69 18.74 -8.13
N GLU A 53 18.50 19.47 -7.38
CA GLU A 53 19.70 18.91 -6.73
C GLU A 53 19.34 17.80 -5.75
N ALA A 54 18.30 18.01 -4.93
CA ALA A 54 17.84 16.99 -3.99
C ALA A 54 17.30 15.75 -4.70
N ARG A 55 16.53 15.90 -5.78
CA ARG A 55 16.07 14.78 -6.63
C ARG A 55 17.24 13.98 -7.18
N LYS A 56 18.25 14.69 -7.70
CA LYS A 56 19.48 14.06 -8.21
C LYS A 56 20.20 13.29 -7.11
N MET A 57 20.42 13.89 -5.95
CA MET A 57 21.08 13.21 -4.80
C MET A 57 20.34 11.92 -4.42
N VAL A 58 19.01 11.97 -4.33
CA VAL A 58 18.17 10.79 -4.01
C VAL A 58 18.28 9.74 -5.11
N ALA A 59 18.24 10.12 -6.37
CA ALA A 59 18.34 9.20 -7.50
C ALA A 59 19.72 8.53 -7.56
N ASP A 60 20.79 9.30 -7.43
CA ASP A 60 22.17 8.81 -7.45
C ASP A 60 22.44 7.81 -6.31
N TYR A 61 21.99 8.14 -5.10
CA TYR A 61 22.11 7.22 -3.96
C TYR A 61 21.36 5.90 -4.21
N ARG A 62 20.11 5.97 -4.69
CA ARG A 62 19.30 4.78 -4.96
C ARG A 62 19.89 3.91 -6.06
N LYS A 63 20.46 4.53 -7.09
CA LYS A 63 21.16 3.83 -8.16
C LYS A 63 22.38 3.09 -7.61
N LYS A 64 23.25 3.79 -6.88
CA LYS A 64 24.44 3.21 -6.26
C LYS A 64 24.08 2.06 -5.32
N PHE A 65 23.04 2.24 -4.47
CA PHE A 65 22.56 1.19 -3.59
C PHE A 65 22.13 -0.06 -4.36
N ALA A 66 21.40 0.09 -5.47
CA ALA A 66 20.98 -1.04 -6.28
C ALA A 66 22.18 -1.77 -6.92
N GLU A 67 23.19 -1.03 -7.39
CA GLU A 67 24.45 -1.59 -7.94
C GLU A 67 25.20 -2.43 -6.89
N GLU A 68 25.25 -1.94 -5.63
CA GLU A 68 25.94 -2.61 -4.51
C GLU A 68 25.14 -3.78 -3.89
N HIS A 69 23.82 -3.87 -4.17
CA HIS A 69 22.91 -4.84 -3.51
C HIS A 69 22.13 -5.69 -4.53
N ASN A 70 22.78 -6.12 -5.60
CA ASN A 70 22.22 -7.04 -6.62
C ASN A 70 20.87 -6.59 -7.20
N GLY A 71 20.71 -5.28 -7.44
CA GLY A 71 19.48 -4.69 -8.00
C GLY A 71 18.38 -4.41 -6.96
N SER A 72 18.64 -4.62 -5.68
CA SER A 72 17.68 -4.35 -4.62
C SER A 72 17.34 -2.86 -4.53
N LYS A 73 16.06 -2.54 -4.31
CA LYS A 73 15.59 -1.16 -4.21
C LYS A 73 15.56 -0.71 -2.75
N VAL A 74 16.15 0.46 -2.47
CA VAL A 74 16.04 1.10 -1.16
C VAL A 74 14.81 2.02 -1.11
N SER A 75 14.09 2.00 0.03
CA SER A 75 12.96 2.91 0.25
C SER A 75 13.40 4.37 0.35
N LEU A 76 12.48 5.34 0.09
CA LEU A 76 12.79 6.76 0.28
C LEU A 76 13.14 7.06 1.74
N GLY A 77 12.42 6.48 2.70
CA GLY A 77 12.70 6.68 4.12
C GLY A 77 14.14 6.28 4.49
N ASN A 78 14.60 5.11 4.01
CA ASN A 78 15.97 4.67 4.25
C ASN A 78 17.00 5.53 3.47
N THR A 79 16.65 6.01 2.29
CA THR A 79 17.50 6.97 1.53
C THR A 79 17.66 8.26 2.31
N LEU A 80 16.58 8.83 2.82
CA LEU A 80 16.59 10.05 3.62
C LEU A 80 17.31 9.86 4.97
N LEU A 81 17.16 8.68 5.59
CA LEU A 81 17.88 8.30 6.79
C LEU A 81 19.40 8.34 6.56
N ASN A 82 19.88 7.83 5.41
CA ASN A 82 21.30 7.93 5.04
C ASN A 82 21.77 9.39 4.88
N PHE A 83 20.88 10.29 4.52
CA PHE A 83 21.13 11.73 4.47
C PHE A 83 20.91 12.44 5.82
N GLY A 84 20.72 11.70 6.91
CA GLY A 84 20.56 12.24 8.27
C GLY A 84 19.15 12.71 8.61
N ILE A 85 18.12 12.32 7.83
CA ILE A 85 16.71 12.60 8.13
C ILE A 85 16.13 11.38 8.85
N PRO A 86 15.70 11.49 10.12
CA PRO A 86 15.08 10.39 10.86
C PRO A 86 13.82 9.87 10.16
N ILE A 87 13.54 8.57 10.33
CA ILE A 87 12.33 7.95 9.75
C ILE A 87 11.06 8.61 10.27
N GLU A 88 11.05 9.01 11.54
CA GLU A 88 9.95 9.74 12.17
C GLU A 88 9.65 11.06 11.45
N GLN A 89 10.69 11.76 11.02
CA GLN A 89 10.54 13.01 10.24
C GLN A 89 9.94 12.73 8.86
N SER A 90 10.38 11.67 8.18
CA SER A 90 9.78 11.22 6.92
C SER A 90 8.31 10.82 7.07
N ILE A 91 7.94 10.19 8.18
CA ILE A 91 6.54 9.87 8.53
C ILE A 91 5.73 11.17 8.72
N GLU A 92 6.27 12.12 9.51
CA GLU A 92 5.58 13.38 9.79
C GLU A 92 5.37 14.23 8.52
N TRP A 93 6.37 14.30 7.65
CA TRP A 93 6.21 14.95 6.34
C TRP A 93 5.07 14.36 5.51
N ARG A 94 4.96 13.02 5.47
CA ARG A 94 3.85 12.38 4.75
C ARG A 94 2.49 12.70 5.38
N LYS A 95 2.41 12.77 6.71
CA LYS A 95 1.17 13.12 7.43
C LYS A 95 0.71 14.55 7.14
N THR A 96 1.65 15.48 7.04
CA THR A 96 1.37 16.92 6.92
C THR A 96 1.29 17.41 5.48
N LEU A 97 2.09 16.87 4.57
CA LEU A 97 2.24 17.39 3.21
C LEU A 97 1.32 16.71 2.19
N LEU A 98 0.98 15.43 2.41
CA LEU A 98 0.15 14.71 1.45
C LEU A 98 -1.30 15.17 1.50
N SER A 99 -1.81 15.53 0.33
CA SER A 99 -3.18 15.96 0.11
C SER A 99 -3.79 15.14 -1.05
N PRO A 100 -4.21 13.88 -0.80
CA PRO A 100 -4.70 12.98 -1.85
C PRO A 100 -5.81 13.56 -2.70
N GLN A 101 -6.72 14.34 -2.09
CA GLN A 101 -7.85 14.99 -2.76
C GLN A 101 -7.46 15.98 -3.88
N LYS A 102 -6.18 16.33 -4.02
CA LYS A 102 -5.66 17.12 -5.14
C LYS A 102 -5.34 16.28 -6.37
N PHE A 103 -5.28 14.97 -6.23
CA PHE A 103 -4.78 14.01 -7.22
C PHE A 103 -5.74 12.87 -7.51
N LEU A 104 -6.70 12.65 -6.60
CA LEU A 104 -7.64 11.52 -6.64
C LEU A 104 -9.05 12.05 -6.50
N ASP A 105 -9.94 11.48 -7.30
CA ASP A 105 -11.37 11.74 -7.26
C ASP A 105 -12.11 10.49 -6.75
N LYS A 106 -13.37 10.69 -6.37
CA LYS A 106 -14.28 9.61 -5.97
C LYS A 106 -14.41 8.58 -7.09
N ASP A 107 -14.17 7.30 -6.76
CA ASP A 107 -14.22 6.19 -7.70
C ASP A 107 -15.48 5.33 -7.50
N ASN A 108 -16.50 5.60 -8.30
CA ASN A 108 -17.77 4.89 -8.19
C ASN A 108 -17.70 3.39 -8.56
N LYS A 109 -16.71 2.98 -9.40
CA LYS A 109 -16.51 1.56 -9.72
C LYS A 109 -15.88 0.83 -8.55
N LEU A 110 -14.87 1.43 -7.93
CA LEU A 110 -14.24 0.89 -6.72
C LEU A 110 -15.24 0.80 -5.56
N ILE A 111 -16.07 1.84 -5.37
CA ILE A 111 -17.13 1.85 -4.36
C ILE A 111 -18.08 0.67 -4.57
N ALA A 112 -18.57 0.46 -5.80
CA ALA A 112 -19.47 -0.63 -6.12
C ALA A 112 -18.84 -2.00 -5.86
N GLU A 113 -17.58 -2.16 -6.24
CA GLU A 113 -16.83 -3.40 -6.04
C GLU A 113 -16.62 -3.71 -4.55
N LEU A 114 -16.08 -2.76 -3.78
CA LEU A 114 -15.83 -2.95 -2.35
C LEU A 114 -17.13 -3.13 -1.56
N LYS A 115 -18.21 -2.44 -1.95
CA LYS A 115 -19.55 -2.68 -1.40
C LYS A 115 -19.99 -4.13 -1.61
N THR A 116 -19.80 -4.65 -2.82
CA THR A 116 -20.14 -6.05 -3.12
C THR A 116 -19.31 -7.01 -2.27
N LEU A 117 -17.98 -6.81 -2.19
CA LEU A 117 -17.11 -7.65 -1.38
C LEU A 117 -17.46 -7.59 0.12
N SER A 118 -17.79 -6.40 0.62
CA SER A 118 -18.11 -6.19 2.05
C SER A 118 -19.40 -6.88 2.52
N LEU A 119 -20.28 -7.31 1.59
CA LEU A 119 -21.45 -8.11 1.95
C LEU A 119 -21.11 -9.49 2.53
N LYS A 120 -19.92 -10.01 2.18
CA LYS A 120 -19.52 -11.38 2.54
C LYS A 120 -18.17 -11.45 3.26
N TYR A 121 -17.30 -10.48 3.04
CA TYR A 121 -15.92 -10.50 3.52
C TYR A 121 -15.59 -9.31 4.40
N LYS A 122 -14.75 -9.52 5.40
CA LYS A 122 -14.12 -8.45 6.16
C LYS A 122 -13.00 -7.82 5.31
N LEU A 123 -12.91 -6.50 5.29
CA LEU A 123 -11.91 -5.77 4.52
C LEU A 123 -10.99 -4.99 5.43
N ILE A 124 -9.69 -5.04 5.19
CA ILE A 124 -8.66 -4.26 5.89
C ILE A 124 -7.59 -3.80 4.92
N CYS A 125 -6.98 -2.65 5.19
CA CYS A 125 -5.82 -2.19 4.45
C CYS A 125 -4.52 -2.40 5.21
N VAL A 126 -3.46 -2.83 4.49
CA VAL A 126 -2.07 -2.89 4.99
C VAL A 126 -1.19 -2.10 4.01
N THR A 127 -0.66 -0.96 4.45
CA THR A 127 0.10 -0.05 3.60
C THR A 127 1.45 0.35 4.22
N ASN A 128 2.42 0.68 3.36
CA ASN A 128 3.70 1.26 3.77
C ASN A 128 3.63 2.78 4.00
N ASN A 129 2.45 3.39 3.84
CA ASN A 129 2.20 4.77 4.26
C ASN A 129 1.74 4.84 5.73
N PRO A 130 1.92 5.98 6.41
CA PRO A 130 1.28 6.23 7.71
C PRO A 130 -0.25 6.18 7.61
N VAL A 131 -0.91 5.84 8.72
CA VAL A 131 -2.39 5.67 8.76
C VAL A 131 -3.13 6.94 8.32
N LEU A 132 -2.69 8.13 8.72
CA LEU A 132 -3.38 9.38 8.41
C LEU A 132 -3.44 9.68 6.89
N PRO A 133 -2.33 9.72 6.13
CA PRO A 133 -2.41 9.88 4.67
C PRO A 133 -3.13 8.72 3.97
N ALA A 134 -3.01 7.49 4.47
CA ALA A 134 -3.76 6.35 3.95
C ALA A 134 -5.28 6.56 4.11
N ARG A 135 -5.74 7.01 5.27
CA ARG A 135 -7.15 7.35 5.53
C ARG A 135 -7.65 8.43 4.58
N LYS A 136 -6.88 9.53 4.44
CA LYS A 136 -7.20 10.61 3.50
C LYS A 136 -7.29 10.12 2.04
N THR A 137 -6.46 9.14 1.66
CA THR A 137 -6.51 8.52 0.32
C THR A 137 -7.83 7.76 0.13
N LEU A 138 -8.22 6.92 1.09
CA LEU A 138 -9.50 6.20 1.05
C LEU A 138 -10.72 7.14 1.06
N GLU A 139 -10.64 8.25 1.79
CA GLU A 139 -11.66 9.30 1.80
C GLU A 139 -11.80 9.99 0.44
N ALA A 140 -10.67 10.34 -0.20
CA ALA A 140 -10.67 10.95 -1.53
C ALA A 140 -11.29 10.02 -2.59
N LEU A 141 -11.03 8.71 -2.49
CA LEU A 141 -11.64 7.69 -3.36
C LEU A 141 -13.11 7.41 -3.03
N GLY A 142 -13.61 7.85 -1.87
CA GLY A 142 -14.97 7.60 -1.39
C GLY A 142 -15.19 6.19 -0.86
N VAL A 143 -14.15 5.50 -0.39
CA VAL A 143 -14.19 4.10 0.05
C VAL A 143 -13.81 3.88 1.52
N SER A 144 -13.60 4.95 2.27
CA SER A 144 -13.15 4.89 3.67
C SER A 144 -14.09 4.08 4.56
N GLU A 145 -15.37 4.05 4.28
CA GLU A 145 -16.39 3.34 5.04
C GLU A 145 -16.24 1.80 5.00
N PHE A 146 -15.59 1.25 3.97
CA PHE A 146 -15.35 -0.20 3.84
C PHE A 146 -14.16 -0.69 4.65
N PHE A 147 -13.34 0.21 5.18
CA PHE A 147 -12.11 -0.11 5.91
C PHE A 147 -12.13 0.52 7.31
N GLU A 148 -12.72 -0.18 8.27
CA GLU A 148 -12.72 0.24 9.67
C GLU A 148 -11.28 0.42 10.18
N ASN A 149 -10.42 -0.54 9.86
CA ASN A 149 -9.04 -0.57 10.29
C ASN A 149 -8.06 -0.41 9.11
N ILE A 150 -6.97 0.32 9.36
CA ILE A 150 -5.82 0.48 8.47
C ILE A 150 -4.58 0.16 9.28
N VAL A 151 -3.75 -0.74 8.78
CA VAL A 151 -2.41 -1.01 9.31
C VAL A 151 -1.41 -0.25 8.47
N GLY A 152 -0.90 0.86 9.01
CA GLY A 152 0.10 1.70 8.36
C GLY A 152 1.50 1.51 8.95
N LEU A 153 2.48 2.20 8.36
CA LEU A 153 3.86 2.18 8.81
C LEU A 153 3.99 2.56 10.29
N ASP A 154 3.21 3.53 10.75
CA ASP A 154 3.23 4.02 12.13
C ASP A 154 2.47 3.11 13.11
N THR A 155 1.73 2.12 12.64
CA THR A 155 1.07 1.11 13.49
C THR A 155 2.08 0.13 14.09
N CYS A 156 2.90 -0.47 13.26
CA CYS A 156 3.84 -1.52 13.66
C CYS A 156 5.30 -1.05 13.66
N LYS A 157 5.58 0.16 13.18
CA LYS A 157 6.95 0.69 12.89
C LYS A 157 7.77 -0.24 12.00
N LYS A 158 7.09 -1.05 11.21
CA LYS A 158 7.62 -2.00 10.24
C LYS A 158 6.84 -1.87 8.93
N SER A 159 7.56 -1.89 7.81
CA SER A 159 6.96 -1.86 6.47
C SER A 159 6.93 -3.25 5.84
N LYS A 160 5.97 -3.49 4.94
CA LYS A 160 6.01 -4.65 4.06
C LYS A 160 7.36 -4.71 3.32
N PRO A 161 7.96 -5.89 3.16
CA PRO A 161 7.44 -7.24 3.38
C PRO A 161 7.67 -7.81 4.80
N ALA A 162 7.82 -6.98 5.85
CA ALA A 162 7.86 -7.51 7.21
C ALA A 162 6.53 -8.19 7.59
N LYS A 163 6.59 -9.22 8.44
CA LYS A 163 5.41 -10.01 8.82
C LYS A 163 4.48 -9.31 9.81
N GLU A 164 5.01 -8.38 10.60
CA GLU A 164 4.28 -7.73 11.69
C GLU A 164 3.00 -7.02 11.21
N PRO A 165 2.99 -6.24 10.09
CA PRO A 165 1.77 -5.63 9.57
C PRO A 165 0.68 -6.66 9.22
N PHE A 166 1.05 -7.79 8.61
CA PHE A 166 0.09 -8.85 8.26
C PHE A 166 -0.45 -9.57 9.49
N ILE A 167 0.41 -9.92 10.45
CA ILE A 167 -0.02 -10.52 11.73
C ILE A 167 -0.98 -9.59 12.47
N TYR A 168 -0.69 -8.28 12.47
CA TYR A 168 -1.55 -7.31 13.13
C TYR A 168 -2.91 -7.18 12.42
N ALA A 169 -2.91 -7.19 11.07
CA ALA A 169 -4.15 -7.17 10.29
C ALA A 169 -5.02 -8.40 10.55
N LEU A 170 -4.42 -9.61 10.56
CA LEU A 170 -5.13 -10.86 10.89
C LEU A 170 -5.76 -10.81 12.30
N LYS A 171 -5.00 -10.26 13.28
CA LYS A 171 -5.51 -10.08 14.63
C LYS A 171 -6.72 -9.14 14.68
N LEU A 172 -6.69 -8.02 13.95
CA LEU A 172 -7.83 -7.08 13.88
C LEU A 172 -9.04 -7.70 13.17
N LEU A 173 -8.81 -8.51 12.15
CA LEU A 173 -9.89 -9.23 11.46
C LEU A 173 -10.46 -10.39 12.29
N HIS A 174 -9.74 -10.88 13.31
CA HIS A 174 -10.01 -12.14 14.00
C HIS A 174 -10.12 -13.30 13.02
N LEU A 175 -9.12 -13.44 12.13
CA LEU A 175 -9.05 -14.48 11.10
C LEU A 175 -7.67 -15.16 11.11
N HIS A 176 -7.65 -16.41 10.63
CA HIS A 176 -6.43 -17.14 10.36
C HIS A 176 -5.90 -16.83 8.94
N PRO A 177 -4.60 -17.01 8.67
CA PRO A 177 -4.03 -16.74 7.34
C PRO A 177 -4.79 -17.43 6.20
N GLU A 178 -5.12 -18.71 6.35
CA GLU A 178 -5.84 -19.51 5.35
C GLU A 178 -7.26 -19.02 5.05
N GLU A 179 -7.82 -18.15 5.88
CA GLU A 179 -9.13 -17.53 5.69
C GLU A 179 -9.03 -16.18 4.93
N CYS A 180 -7.81 -15.77 4.54
CA CYS A 180 -7.57 -14.43 3.98
C CYS A 180 -6.93 -14.48 2.59
N ILE A 181 -7.25 -13.45 1.81
CA ILE A 181 -6.61 -13.15 0.52
C ILE A 181 -5.87 -11.82 0.65
N ALA A 182 -4.59 -11.81 0.31
CA ALA A 182 -3.82 -10.57 0.14
C ALA A 182 -3.98 -10.05 -1.29
N VAL A 183 -4.21 -8.75 -1.45
CA VAL A 183 -4.37 -8.07 -2.74
C VAL A 183 -3.40 -6.90 -2.82
N GLY A 184 -2.58 -6.85 -3.85
CA GLY A 184 -1.61 -5.77 -4.04
C GLY A 184 -1.02 -5.74 -5.45
N ASP A 185 -0.23 -4.68 -5.74
CA ASP A 185 0.40 -4.47 -7.06
C ASP A 185 1.84 -4.99 -7.11
N ARG A 186 2.44 -5.31 -5.95
CA ARG A 186 3.83 -5.73 -5.87
C ARG A 186 3.96 -7.12 -5.24
N PHE A 187 4.38 -8.09 -6.07
CA PHE A 187 4.55 -9.46 -5.60
C PHE A 187 5.49 -9.57 -4.39
N ASP A 188 6.63 -8.88 -4.42
CA ASP A 188 7.66 -8.90 -3.38
C ASP A 188 7.23 -8.28 -2.05
N LEU A 189 6.27 -7.34 -2.07
CA LEU A 189 5.80 -6.65 -0.87
C LEU A 189 4.45 -7.16 -0.34
N ASP A 190 3.54 -7.49 -1.27
CA ASP A 190 2.13 -7.66 -0.93
C ASP A 190 1.68 -9.12 -0.98
N ILE A 191 2.40 -9.96 -1.74
CA ILE A 191 1.94 -11.31 -2.07
C ILE A 191 2.87 -12.40 -1.54
N ALA A 192 4.19 -12.29 -1.74
CA ALA A 192 5.13 -13.38 -1.42
C ALA A 192 5.03 -13.82 0.04
N LEU A 193 5.16 -12.90 0.99
CA LEU A 193 5.09 -13.23 2.41
C LEU A 193 3.69 -13.73 2.86
N PRO A 194 2.56 -13.12 2.45
CA PRO A 194 1.23 -13.70 2.69
C PRO A 194 1.09 -15.15 2.24
N LEU A 195 1.62 -15.52 1.06
CA LEU A 195 1.61 -16.92 0.60
C LEU A 195 2.40 -17.84 1.52
N ASP A 196 3.58 -17.40 1.98
CA ASP A 196 4.41 -18.17 2.92
C ASP A 196 3.73 -18.30 4.30
N MET A 197 2.83 -17.36 4.63
CA MET A 197 2.00 -17.43 5.85
C MET A 197 0.77 -18.33 5.70
N GLY A 198 0.46 -18.82 4.50
CA GLY A 198 -0.69 -19.67 4.21
C GLY A 198 -1.91 -18.95 3.65
N MET A 199 -1.82 -17.66 3.35
CA MET A 199 -2.88 -16.89 2.68
C MET A 199 -2.95 -17.26 1.20
N ALA A 200 -4.06 -16.92 0.55
CA ALA A 200 -4.12 -16.77 -0.90
C ALA A 200 -3.69 -15.37 -1.33
N GLY A 201 -3.41 -15.18 -2.63
CA GLY A 201 -2.95 -13.90 -3.17
C GLY A 201 -3.60 -13.51 -4.49
N ILE A 202 -3.84 -12.22 -4.67
CA ILE A 202 -4.26 -11.61 -5.93
C ILE A 202 -3.29 -10.46 -6.26
N LEU A 203 -2.47 -10.65 -7.28
CA LEU A 203 -1.60 -9.62 -7.82
C LEU A 203 -2.35 -8.88 -8.92
N VAL A 204 -2.44 -7.55 -8.77
CA VAL A 204 -3.10 -6.65 -9.72
C VAL A 204 -2.09 -5.69 -10.36
N ASN A 205 -2.40 -5.17 -11.56
CA ASN A 205 -1.59 -4.14 -12.22
C ASN A 205 -2.16 -2.73 -12.00
N GLY A 206 -3.20 -2.60 -11.19
CA GLY A 206 -3.87 -1.34 -10.87
C GLY A 206 -5.33 -1.55 -10.55
N VAL A 207 -6.03 -0.46 -10.29
CA VAL A 207 -7.40 -0.47 -9.80
C VAL A 207 -8.41 -1.10 -10.77
N GLU A 208 -8.15 -1.03 -12.08
CA GLU A 208 -9.02 -1.63 -13.10
C GLU A 208 -9.18 -3.15 -12.93
N GLU A 209 -8.16 -3.81 -12.39
CA GLU A 209 -8.24 -5.24 -12.08
C GLU A 209 -8.94 -5.50 -10.75
N VAL A 210 -8.87 -4.56 -9.79
CA VAL A 210 -9.61 -4.64 -8.53
C VAL A 210 -11.12 -4.62 -8.77
N TYR A 211 -11.63 -3.84 -9.74
CA TYR A 211 -13.07 -3.79 -10.09
C TYR A 211 -13.68 -5.14 -10.53
N GLN A 212 -12.88 -6.18 -10.58
CA GLN A 212 -13.30 -7.48 -11.09
C GLN A 212 -13.12 -8.61 -10.07
N ILE A 213 -12.68 -8.32 -8.87
CA ILE A 213 -12.41 -9.34 -7.84
C ILE A 213 -13.71 -10.07 -7.45
N SER A 214 -14.83 -9.34 -7.36
CA SER A 214 -16.12 -9.92 -7.03
C SER A 214 -16.59 -10.99 -8.02
N LYS A 215 -16.12 -10.96 -9.29
CA LYS A 215 -16.40 -12.02 -10.28
C LYS A 215 -15.79 -13.37 -9.92
N LEU A 216 -14.76 -13.37 -9.04
CA LEU A 216 -14.19 -14.59 -8.49
C LEU A 216 -15.00 -15.14 -7.32
N CYS A 217 -15.93 -14.35 -6.79
CA CYS A 217 -16.74 -14.67 -5.64
C CYS A 217 -18.10 -15.24 -6.10
N ASP A 218 -18.60 -16.25 -5.38
CA ASP A 218 -20.00 -16.63 -5.47
C ASP A 218 -20.79 -15.73 -4.48
N ILE A 219 -21.01 -14.50 -4.90
CA ILE A 219 -21.86 -13.54 -4.19
C ILE A 219 -23.20 -13.55 -4.94
N ILE A 220 -24.19 -14.20 -4.35
CA ILE A 220 -25.57 -14.23 -4.85
C ILE A 220 -26.31 -13.03 -4.27
#